data_d8831f70f7c3cd426e61d4af628601ce
#
_entry.id   d8831f70f7c3cd426e61d4af628601ce
#
_cell.length_a   1.000
_cell.length_b   1.000
_cell.length_c   1.000
_cell.angle_alpha   90.00
_cell.angle_beta   90.00
_cell.angle_gamma   90.00
#
_symmetry.space_group_name_H-M   'P 1'
#
loop_
_entity.id
_entity.type
_entity.pdbx_description
1 polymer ?
#
loop_
_entity_poly.entity_id
_entity_poly.type
_entity_poly.pdbx_seq_one_letter_code
_entity_poly.pdbx_strand_id
1 'polypeptide(L)'
;MNDQFIIEMFNSLKKRKNISKNKSYTAYLIKNPELLGKKMGEEATELIIDFIKKNKDGLIKESADLIYHLLVIWVSAGIDPREVWEELSDRQLKSGFEEK
;
A
#
# COMPACT_ATOMS: atom_id res chain seq x y z
N MET A 1 -7.70 -15.52 -5.96
CA MET A 1 -7.13 -14.45 -6.78
C MET A 1 -5.62 -14.54 -6.72
N ASN A 2 -4.98 -14.50 -7.86
CA ASN A 2 -3.53 -14.50 -7.90
C ASN A 2 -3.01 -13.07 -7.73
N ASP A 3 -1.71 -12.91 -7.64
CA ASP A 3 -1.10 -11.60 -7.43
C ASP A 3 -0.88 -10.80 -8.72
N GLN A 4 -1.35 -11.31 -9.85
CA GLN A 4 -1.18 -10.69 -11.15
C GLN A 4 -1.69 -9.24 -11.17
N PHE A 5 -2.87 -9.02 -10.63
CA PHE A 5 -3.49 -7.70 -10.59
C PHE A 5 -2.62 -6.71 -9.79
N ILE A 6 -2.12 -7.13 -8.64
CA ILE A 6 -1.29 -6.27 -7.79
C ILE A 6 0.04 -5.96 -8.47
N ILE A 7 0.65 -6.95 -9.13
CA ILE A 7 1.91 -6.76 -9.85
C ILE A 7 1.73 -5.76 -10.99
N GLU A 8 0.64 -5.90 -11.77
CA GLU A 8 0.35 -4.98 -12.86
C GLU A 8 0.13 -3.56 -12.35
N MET A 9 -0.63 -3.43 -11.28
CA MET A 9 -0.87 -2.13 -10.65
C MET A 9 0.44 -1.51 -10.16
N PHE A 10 1.27 -2.30 -9.47
CA PHE A 10 2.57 -1.84 -8.99
C PHE A 10 3.44 -1.34 -10.15
N ASN A 11 3.50 -2.10 -11.25
CA ASN A 11 4.29 -1.72 -12.40
C ASN A 11 3.78 -0.43 -13.05
N SER A 12 2.46 -0.25 -13.09
CA SER A 12 1.85 0.97 -13.58
C SER A 12 2.26 2.18 -12.71
N LEU A 13 2.23 2.02 -11.39
CA LEU A 13 2.64 3.09 -10.48
C LEU A 13 4.14 3.38 -10.58
N LYS A 14 4.95 2.34 -10.76
CA LYS A 14 6.40 2.47 -10.91
C LYS A 14 6.78 3.35 -12.10
N LYS A 15 6.04 3.24 -13.19
CA LYS A 15 6.26 4.07 -14.38
C LYS A 15 6.07 5.55 -14.10
N ARG A 16 5.28 5.90 -13.10
CA ARG A 16 4.99 7.30 -12.76
C ARG A 16 6.10 7.96 -11.96
N LYS A 17 7.07 7.20 -11.51
CA LYS A 17 8.21 7.72 -10.73
C LYS A 17 8.96 8.82 -11.50
N ASN A 18 9.03 8.71 -12.82
CA ASN A 18 9.76 9.65 -13.67
C ASN A 18 8.87 10.70 -14.33
N ILE A 19 7.58 10.72 -13.98
CA ILE A 19 6.64 11.72 -14.51
C ILE A 19 6.70 12.96 -13.63
N SER A 20 6.45 14.13 -14.22
CA SER A 20 6.40 15.39 -13.48
C SER A 20 5.34 15.31 -12.37
N LYS A 21 5.70 15.82 -11.18
CA LYS A 21 4.78 15.86 -10.04
C LYS A 21 3.51 16.66 -10.32
N ASN A 22 3.53 17.52 -11.34
CA ASN A 22 2.36 18.31 -11.71
C ASN A 22 1.39 17.56 -12.61
N LYS A 23 1.77 16.39 -13.10
CA LYS A 23 0.98 15.61 -14.04
C LYS A 23 0.47 14.28 -13.45
N SER A 24 0.90 13.93 -12.26
CA SER A 24 0.51 12.66 -11.64
C SER A 24 0.52 12.82 -10.12
N TYR A 25 -0.60 12.48 -9.49
CA TYR A 25 -0.69 12.46 -8.04
C TYR A 25 0.33 11.48 -7.44
N THR A 26 0.49 10.31 -8.07
CA THR A 26 1.47 9.32 -7.65
C THR A 26 2.88 9.89 -7.69
N ALA A 27 3.25 10.58 -8.79
CA ALA A 27 4.55 11.22 -8.90
C ALA A 27 4.74 12.29 -7.82
N TYR A 28 3.69 13.05 -7.53
CA TYR A 28 3.71 14.07 -6.50
C TYR A 28 3.99 13.43 -5.12
N LEU A 29 3.31 12.33 -4.80
CA LEU A 29 3.52 11.62 -3.54
C LEU A 29 4.94 11.05 -3.42
N ILE A 30 5.44 10.45 -4.50
CA ILE A 30 6.79 9.87 -4.50
C ILE A 30 7.84 10.94 -4.19
N LYS A 31 7.63 12.16 -4.70
CA LYS A 31 8.54 13.27 -4.48
C LYS A 31 8.33 13.98 -3.15
N ASN A 32 7.33 13.56 -2.38
CA ASN A 32 7.01 14.11 -1.06
C ASN A 32 6.84 12.98 -0.04
N PRO A 33 7.92 12.31 0.35
CA PRO A 33 7.82 11.11 1.20
C PRO A 33 7.18 11.38 2.56
N GLU A 34 7.35 12.56 3.12
CA GLU A 34 6.71 12.90 4.40
C GLU A 34 5.19 12.97 4.25
N LEU A 35 4.71 13.56 3.15
CA LEU A 35 3.29 13.61 2.85
C LEU A 35 2.74 12.20 2.59
N LEU A 36 3.49 11.39 1.86
CA LEU A 36 3.09 10.02 1.57
C LEU A 36 2.91 9.22 2.87
N GLY A 37 3.87 9.35 3.79
CA GLY A 37 3.77 8.70 5.11
C GLY A 37 2.56 9.21 5.90
N LYS A 38 2.31 10.50 5.87
CA LYS A 38 1.16 11.10 6.54
C LYS A 38 -0.15 10.57 5.97
N LYS A 39 -0.25 10.48 4.64
CA LYS A 39 -1.45 9.95 3.98
C LYS A 39 -1.69 8.50 4.37
N MET A 40 -0.63 7.70 4.42
CA MET A 40 -0.75 6.30 4.84
C MET A 40 -1.29 6.20 6.27
N GLY A 41 -0.79 7.03 7.18
CA GLY A 41 -1.28 7.07 8.57
C GLY A 41 -2.74 7.47 8.66
N GLU A 42 -3.15 8.47 7.88
CA GLU A 42 -4.55 8.93 7.85
C GLU A 42 -5.47 7.82 7.35
N GLU A 43 -5.10 7.13 6.26
CA GLU A 43 -5.91 6.05 5.71
C GLU A 43 -6.02 4.87 6.69
N ALA A 44 -4.93 4.56 7.37
CA ALA A 44 -4.94 3.49 8.37
C ALA A 44 -5.89 3.82 9.52
N THR A 45 -5.88 5.07 9.98
CA THR A 45 -6.76 5.53 11.05
C THR A 45 -8.22 5.46 10.64
N GLU A 46 -8.53 5.94 9.42
CA GLU A 46 -9.91 5.90 8.89
C GLU A 46 -10.40 4.46 8.73
N LEU A 47 -9.52 3.57 8.29
CA LEU A 47 -9.84 2.16 8.15
C LEU A 47 -10.22 1.55 9.50
N ILE A 48 -9.46 1.86 10.55
CA ILE A 48 -9.74 1.35 11.90
C ILE A 48 -11.08 1.88 12.41
N ILE A 49 -11.37 3.16 12.17
CA ILE A 49 -12.64 3.77 12.59
C ILE A 49 -13.80 3.06 11.89
N ASP A 50 -13.72 2.86 10.58
CA ASP A 50 -14.77 2.20 9.82
C ASP A 50 -14.94 0.74 10.24
N PHE A 51 -13.85 0.08 10.56
CA PHE A 51 -13.89 -1.29 11.05
C PHE A 51 -14.63 -1.38 12.38
N ILE A 52 -14.32 -0.51 13.33
CA ILE A 52 -14.96 -0.49 14.66
C ILE A 52 -16.43 -0.14 14.53
N LYS A 53 -16.77 0.79 13.66
CA LYS A 53 -18.17 1.20 13.43
C LYS A 53 -18.97 0.20 12.60
N LYS A 54 -18.31 -0.84 12.07
CA LYS A 54 -18.94 -1.84 11.20
C LYS A 54 -19.49 -1.22 9.91
N ASN A 55 -18.85 -0.15 9.45
CA ASN A 55 -19.19 0.51 8.20
C ASN A 55 -18.49 -0.22 7.05
N LYS A 56 -19.18 -1.20 6.48
CA LYS A 56 -18.60 -2.07 5.45
C LYS A 56 -18.18 -1.30 4.20
N ASP A 57 -19.02 -0.41 3.72
CA ASP A 57 -18.72 0.35 2.50
C ASP A 57 -17.51 1.26 2.70
N GLY A 58 -17.44 1.93 3.85
CA GLY A 58 -16.28 2.75 4.20
C GLY A 58 -15.02 1.91 4.33
N LEU A 59 -15.13 0.74 4.96
CA LEU A 59 -14.00 -0.16 5.14
C LEU A 59 -13.44 -0.62 3.78
N ILE A 60 -14.30 -0.92 2.82
CA ILE A 60 -13.86 -1.30 1.47
C ILE A 60 -13.10 -0.17 0.81
N LYS A 61 -13.64 1.06 0.86
CA LYS A 61 -13.01 2.23 0.25
C LYS A 61 -11.65 2.53 0.89
N GLU A 62 -11.59 2.54 2.22
CA GLU A 62 -10.36 2.82 2.93
C GLU A 62 -9.32 1.73 2.72
N SER A 63 -9.76 0.48 2.58
CA SER A 63 -8.85 -0.62 2.25
C SER A 63 -8.19 -0.41 0.89
N ALA A 64 -8.97 0.01 -0.11
CA ALA A 64 -8.44 0.30 -1.44
C ALA A 64 -7.43 1.46 -1.38
N ASP A 65 -7.77 2.53 -0.66
CA ASP A 65 -6.86 3.67 -0.50
C ASP A 65 -5.59 3.28 0.22
N LEU A 66 -5.70 2.44 1.25
CA LEU A 66 -4.55 1.98 2.02
C LEU A 66 -3.61 1.16 1.12
N ILE A 67 -4.16 0.24 0.34
CA ILE A 67 -3.37 -0.60 -0.56
C ILE A 67 -2.68 0.28 -1.61
N TYR A 68 -3.40 1.26 -2.17
CA TYR A 68 -2.81 2.18 -3.14
C TYR A 68 -1.60 2.89 -2.55
N HIS A 69 -1.76 3.50 -1.39
CA HIS A 69 -0.66 4.23 -0.75
C HIS A 69 0.48 3.31 -0.35
N LEU A 70 0.17 2.08 0.07
CA LEU A 70 1.18 1.09 0.40
C LEU A 70 2.03 0.75 -0.83
N LEU A 71 1.38 0.54 -1.99
CA LEU A 71 2.10 0.27 -3.23
C LEU A 71 2.99 1.44 -3.63
N VAL A 72 2.51 2.67 -3.46
CA VAL A 72 3.31 3.87 -3.75
C VAL A 72 4.53 3.94 -2.83
N ILE A 73 4.36 3.58 -1.56
CA ILE A 73 5.48 3.50 -0.60
C ILE A 73 6.52 2.49 -1.09
N TRP A 74 6.08 1.32 -1.55
CA TRP A 74 7.01 0.31 -2.07
C TRP A 74 7.77 0.83 -3.29
N VAL A 75 7.07 1.51 -4.22
CA VAL A 75 7.74 2.13 -5.37
C VAL A 75 8.80 3.11 -4.89
N SER A 76 8.43 3.97 -3.95
CA SER A 76 9.34 4.99 -3.41
C SER A 76 10.55 4.37 -2.72
N ALA A 77 10.35 3.28 -2.00
CA ALA A 77 11.40 2.60 -1.23
C ALA A 77 12.22 1.59 -2.04
N GLY A 78 11.84 1.35 -3.29
CA GLY A 78 12.54 0.37 -4.13
C GLY A 78 12.24 -1.08 -3.74
N ILE A 79 11.06 -1.34 -3.20
CA ILE A 79 10.63 -2.67 -2.79
C ILE A 79 9.74 -3.28 -3.85
N ASP A 80 10.04 -4.51 -4.27
CA ASP A 80 9.18 -5.27 -5.17
C ASP A 80 8.14 -6.03 -4.35
N PRO A 81 6.87 -6.07 -4.77
CA PRO A 81 5.84 -6.81 -4.03
C PRO A 81 6.19 -8.25 -3.70
N ARG A 82 7.01 -8.90 -4.54
CA ARG A 82 7.42 -10.28 -4.30
C ARG A 82 8.28 -10.43 -3.06
N GLU A 83 9.04 -9.40 -2.71
CA GLU A 83 9.82 -9.41 -1.47
C GLU A 83 8.89 -9.48 -0.26
N VAL A 84 7.76 -8.78 -0.34
CA VAL A 84 6.75 -8.79 0.72
C VAL A 84 6.04 -10.15 0.76
N TRP A 85 5.72 -10.71 -0.42
CA TRP A 85 5.09 -12.04 -0.51
C TRP A 85 5.99 -13.12 0.09
N GLU A 86 7.29 -13.03 -0.15
CA GLU A 86 8.24 -13.98 0.42
C GLU A 86 8.25 -13.92 1.94
N GLU A 87 8.23 -12.72 2.50
CA GLU A 87 8.17 -12.56 3.95
C GLU A 87 6.88 -13.12 4.52
N LEU A 88 5.75 -12.88 3.85
CA LEU A 88 4.47 -13.45 4.27
C LEU A 88 4.47 -14.97 4.18
N SER A 89 5.06 -15.52 3.12
CA SER A 89 5.16 -16.96 2.93
C SER A 89 5.97 -17.60 4.05
N ASP A 90 7.09 -16.98 4.43
CA ASP A 90 7.92 -17.47 5.52
C ASP A 90 7.14 -17.50 6.84
N ARG A 91 6.29 -16.48 7.05
CA ARG A 91 5.49 -16.39 8.27
C ARG A 91 4.35 -17.42 8.32
N GLN A 92 3.87 -17.88 7.17
CA GLN A 92 2.84 -18.91 7.12
C GLN A 92 3.31 -20.23 7.76
N LEU A 93 4.62 -20.47 7.79
CA LEU A 93 5.20 -21.69 8.34
C LEU A 93 5.39 -21.63 9.85
N LYS A 94 5.05 -20.50 10.48
CA LYS A 94 5.26 -20.26 11.90
C LYS A 94 3.96 -19.86 12.58
N SER A 95 3.87 -20.14 13.89
CA SER A 95 2.81 -19.61 14.73
C SER A 95 2.94 -18.10 14.82
N GLY A 96 1.83 -17.36 14.80
CA GLY A 96 1.84 -15.92 14.96
C GLY A 96 2.50 -15.46 16.26
N PHE A 97 2.46 -16.28 17.30
CA PHE A 97 3.08 -15.98 18.59
C PHE A 97 4.59 -16.13 18.56
N GLU A 98 5.12 -16.97 17.69
CA GLU A 98 6.56 -17.14 17.51
C GLU A 98 7.20 -15.92 16.85
N GLU A 99 6.41 -15.18 16.08
CA GLU A 99 6.86 -13.99 15.36
C GLU A 99 7.00 -12.79 16.29
N LYS A 100 6.31 -12.79 17.40
CA LYS A 100 6.23 -11.65 18.33
C LYS A 100 7.15 -11.77 19.55
#